data_4f00d6d26275ffa577db44ffcc8569ef
#
_entry.id   4f00d6d26275ffa577db44ffcc8569ef
#
_cell.length_a   1.000
_cell.length_b   1.000
_cell.length_c   1.000
_cell.angle_alpha   90.00
_cell.angle_beta   90.00
_cell.angle_gamma   90.00
#
_symmetry.space_group_name_H-M   'P 1'
#
loop_
_entity.id
_entity.type
_entity.pdbx_description
1 polymer ?
#
loop_
_entity_poly.entity_id
_entity_poly.type
_entity_poly.pdbx_seq_one_letter_code
_entity_poly.pdbx_strand_id
1 'polypeptide(L)'
;SPRRVISQGTNTWTVLLDMQLQETFRGQQIKDIYIRYPMRVVRYDVDPEKNPWKLAIDCYGNNRPARLNPDEVAAVQKNNQSPELPTESEIVPATLPGTITDPATNVTDPAPTPIQVRPVQPQSE
;
A
#
# COMPACT_ATOMS: atom_id res chain seq x y z
N SER A 1 -16.37 -5.46 12.08
CA SER A 1 -14.90 -5.61 11.96
C SER A 1 -14.24 -5.15 13.24
N PRO A 2 -13.32 -5.89 13.83
CA PRO A 2 -12.58 -5.43 15.00
C PRO A 2 -11.82 -4.15 14.63
N ARG A 3 -11.88 -3.14 15.47
CA ARG A 3 -11.18 -1.88 15.27
C ARG A 3 -9.67 -2.16 15.28
N ARG A 4 -9.01 -1.99 14.14
CA ARG A 4 -7.57 -2.18 14.01
C ARG A 4 -6.76 -0.99 14.53
N VAL A 5 -7.41 0.15 14.75
CA VAL A 5 -6.80 1.35 15.31
C VAL A 5 -7.55 1.71 16.59
N ILE A 6 -6.83 1.73 17.70
CA ILE A 6 -7.33 1.98 19.02
C ILE A 6 -6.66 3.24 19.55
N SER A 7 -7.43 4.29 19.84
CA SER A 7 -6.90 5.50 20.47
C SER A 7 -6.50 5.20 21.92
N GLN A 8 -5.31 5.62 22.29
CA GLN A 8 -4.75 5.47 23.65
C GLN A 8 -4.67 6.79 24.40
N GLY A 9 -5.19 7.86 23.80
CA GLY A 9 -5.15 9.21 24.35
C GLY A 9 -4.83 10.24 23.28
N THR A 10 -4.39 11.41 23.69
CA THR A 10 -4.02 12.47 22.75
C THR A 10 -2.73 12.10 22.02
N ASN A 11 -2.80 12.06 20.69
CA ASN A 11 -1.63 11.81 19.82
C ASN A 11 -0.97 10.43 19.96
N THR A 12 -1.68 9.44 20.47
CA THR A 12 -1.18 8.07 20.63
C THR A 12 -2.23 7.07 20.23
N TRP A 13 -1.84 6.08 19.43
CA TRP A 13 -2.72 5.01 18.93
C TRP A 13 -2.00 3.67 19.01
N THR A 14 -2.77 2.61 19.25
CA THR A 14 -2.33 1.24 19.00
C THR A 14 -2.92 0.78 17.68
N VAL A 15 -2.06 0.40 16.75
CA VAL A 15 -2.44 -0.16 15.45
C VAL A 15 -2.17 -1.66 15.47
N LEU A 16 -3.21 -2.47 15.27
CA LEU A 16 -3.07 -3.92 15.17
C LEU A 16 -2.74 -4.28 13.72
N LEU A 17 -1.52 -4.75 13.51
CA LEU A 17 -1.01 -5.18 12.21
C LEU A 17 -0.95 -6.70 12.16
N ASP A 18 -1.77 -7.32 11.31
CA ASP A 18 -1.73 -8.76 11.08
C ASP A 18 -0.83 -9.07 9.88
N MET A 19 0.19 -9.88 10.09
CA MET A 19 1.18 -10.27 9.09
C MET A 19 1.21 -11.77 8.93
N GLN A 20 1.24 -12.23 7.67
CA GLN A 20 1.52 -13.63 7.35
C GLN A 20 3.03 -13.81 7.19
N LEU A 21 3.58 -14.78 7.88
CA LEU A 21 4.97 -15.20 7.75
C LEU A 21 5.01 -16.58 7.11
N GLN A 22 5.56 -16.64 5.90
CA GLN A 22 5.78 -17.88 5.18
C GLN A 22 7.29 -18.14 5.06
N GLU A 23 7.70 -19.33 5.39
CA GLU A 23 9.08 -19.77 5.26
C GLU A 23 9.14 -21.00 4.35
N THR A 24 10.02 -20.96 3.36
CA THR A 24 10.20 -22.03 2.39
C THR A 24 11.63 -22.53 2.41
N PHE A 25 11.81 -23.83 2.49
CA PHE A 25 13.12 -24.49 2.41
C PHE A 25 13.12 -25.54 1.31
N ARG A 26 14.07 -25.45 0.38
CA ARG A 26 14.19 -26.36 -0.78
C ARG A 26 12.88 -26.55 -1.57
N GLY A 27 12.11 -25.48 -1.75
CA GLY A 27 10.83 -25.51 -2.44
C GLY A 27 9.64 -26.04 -1.64
N GLN A 28 9.86 -26.48 -0.40
CA GLN A 28 8.79 -26.87 0.52
C GLN A 28 8.48 -25.76 1.51
N GLN A 29 7.23 -25.47 1.68
CA GLN A 29 6.77 -24.56 2.72
C GLN A 29 6.86 -25.24 4.08
N ILE A 30 7.77 -24.74 4.93
CA ILE A 30 8.02 -25.30 6.26
C ILE A 30 7.32 -24.52 7.37
N LYS A 31 6.83 -23.30 7.07
CA LYS A 31 6.15 -22.48 8.05
C LYS A 31 5.13 -21.58 7.34
N ASP A 32 3.95 -21.50 7.93
CA ASP A 32 2.90 -20.57 7.54
C ASP A 32 2.13 -20.16 8.80
N ILE A 33 2.38 -18.97 9.28
CA ILE A 33 1.77 -18.46 10.50
C ILE A 33 1.31 -17.02 10.32
N TYR A 34 0.28 -16.65 11.05
CA TYR A 34 -0.18 -15.26 11.17
C TYR A 34 0.20 -14.73 12.53
N ILE A 35 0.77 -13.53 12.56
CA ILE A 35 1.21 -12.86 13.78
C ILE A 35 0.58 -11.48 13.82
N ARG A 36 -0.02 -11.14 14.96
CA ARG A 36 -0.53 -9.80 15.23
C ARG A 36 0.50 -8.99 15.99
N TYR A 37 0.84 -7.84 15.41
CA TYR A 37 1.73 -6.86 16.00
C TYR A 37 0.93 -5.66 16.50
N PRO A 38 0.87 -5.41 17.80
CA PRO A 38 0.27 -4.20 18.37
C PRO A 38 1.28 -3.05 18.32
N MET A 39 1.30 -2.32 17.21
CA MET A 39 2.24 -1.21 17.01
C MET A 39 1.72 0.04 17.72
N ARG A 40 2.55 0.64 18.56
CA ARG A 40 2.27 1.95 19.13
C ARG A 40 2.70 3.03 18.15
N VAL A 41 1.74 3.82 17.72
CA VAL A 41 1.95 4.96 16.80
C VAL A 41 1.72 6.23 17.57
N VAL A 42 2.63 7.17 17.45
CA VAL A 42 2.58 8.45 18.13
C VAL A 42 2.69 9.59 17.11
N ARG A 43 2.13 10.75 17.46
CA ARG A 43 2.42 11.95 16.71
C ARG A 43 3.85 12.41 17.03
N TYR A 44 4.60 12.68 15.97
CA TYR A 44 6.00 13.08 16.07
C TYR A 44 6.22 14.37 15.29
N ASP A 45 6.67 15.40 15.99
CA ASP A 45 6.89 16.71 15.39
C ASP A 45 8.25 16.75 14.70
N VAL A 46 8.24 16.54 13.40
CA VAL A 46 9.40 16.58 12.52
C VAL A 46 9.07 17.39 11.27
N ASP A 47 10.12 17.67 10.52
CA ASP A 47 10.04 18.30 9.21
C ASP A 47 8.97 17.65 8.33
N PRO A 48 7.94 18.38 7.90
CA PRO A 48 6.85 17.86 7.09
C PRO A 48 7.30 17.37 5.70
N GLU A 49 8.43 17.81 5.18
CA GLU A 49 8.98 17.30 3.92
C GLU A 49 9.46 15.85 4.05
N LYS A 50 9.98 15.47 5.23
CA LYS A 50 10.45 14.12 5.51
C LYS A 50 9.35 13.20 6.01
N ASN A 51 8.40 13.75 6.76
CA ASN A 51 7.27 12.99 7.32
C ASN A 51 5.98 13.82 7.28
N PRO A 52 5.28 13.85 6.13
CA PRO A 52 4.09 14.68 5.95
C PRO A 52 2.94 14.28 6.88
N TRP A 53 2.92 13.04 7.37
CA TRP A 53 1.89 12.57 8.30
C TRP A 53 2.20 12.90 9.76
N LYS A 54 3.46 13.29 10.08
CA LYS A 54 3.92 13.53 11.44
C LYS A 54 3.61 12.38 12.40
N LEU A 55 3.83 11.16 11.95
CA LEU A 55 3.61 9.94 12.70
C LEU A 55 4.90 9.15 12.81
N ALA A 56 5.11 8.51 13.95
CA ALA A 56 6.22 7.59 14.18
C ALA A 56 5.72 6.32 14.87
N ILE A 57 6.39 5.21 14.59
CA ILE A 57 6.25 3.98 15.36
C ILE A 57 7.23 4.07 16.51
N ASP A 58 6.68 4.11 17.74
CA ASP A 58 7.49 4.25 18.95
C ASP A 58 7.97 2.88 19.45
N CYS A 59 7.02 1.94 19.59
CA CYS A 59 7.33 0.59 20.07
C CYS A 59 6.17 -0.36 19.76
N TYR A 60 6.28 -1.60 20.22
CA TYR A 60 5.10 -2.43 20.41
C TYR A 60 4.29 -1.89 21.59
N GLY A 61 2.97 -1.88 21.48
CA GLY A 61 2.11 -1.48 22.58
C GLY A 61 2.33 -2.34 23.84
N ASN A 62 1.44 -2.23 24.82
CA ASN A 62 1.54 -2.99 26.07
C ASN A 62 1.45 -4.52 25.88
N ASN A 63 0.98 -4.97 24.72
CA ASN A 63 0.88 -6.37 24.38
C ASN A 63 2.04 -6.78 23.46
N ARG A 64 2.57 -7.97 23.68
CA ARG A 64 3.59 -8.56 22.80
C ARG A 64 2.96 -9.04 21.50
N PRO A 65 3.74 -9.11 20.39
CA PRO A 65 3.30 -9.81 19.20
C PRO A 65 2.85 -11.23 19.54
N ALA A 66 1.70 -11.63 19.00
CA ALA A 66 1.11 -12.92 19.28
C ALA A 66 0.70 -13.63 18.00
N ARG A 67 0.85 -14.97 17.99
CA ARG A 67 0.35 -15.80 16.90
C ARG A 67 -1.18 -15.81 16.95
N LEU A 68 -1.81 -15.63 15.79
CA LEU A 68 -3.25 -15.74 15.64
C LEU A 68 -3.70 -17.20 15.71
N ASN A 69 -4.85 -17.43 16.33
CA ASN A 69 -5.52 -18.72 16.29
C ASN A 69 -6.24 -18.94 14.94
N PRO A 70 -6.68 -20.17 14.61
CA PRO A 70 -7.31 -20.49 13.33
C PRO A 70 -8.56 -19.64 13.01
N ASP A 71 -9.37 -19.32 14.01
CA ASP A 71 -10.59 -18.52 13.83
C ASP A 71 -10.27 -17.07 13.50
N GLU A 72 -9.24 -16.51 14.15
CA GLU A 72 -8.74 -15.17 13.86
C GLU A 72 -8.11 -15.11 12.45
N VAL A 73 -7.37 -16.15 12.05
CA VAL A 73 -6.81 -16.26 10.69
C VAL A 73 -7.91 -16.26 9.65
N ALA A 74 -8.96 -17.06 9.84
CA ALA A 74 -10.12 -17.09 8.95
C ALA A 74 -10.80 -15.72 8.83
N ALA A 75 -10.92 -14.98 9.94
CA ALA A 75 -11.48 -13.64 9.94
C ALA A 75 -10.60 -12.63 9.18
N VAL A 76 -9.27 -12.73 9.29
CA VAL A 76 -8.32 -11.89 8.55
C VAL A 76 -8.39 -12.18 7.05
N GLN A 77 -8.40 -13.46 6.66
CA GLN A 77 -8.48 -13.86 5.27
C GLN A 77 -9.78 -13.39 4.62
N LYS A 78 -10.91 -13.51 5.32
CA LYS A 78 -12.20 -13.01 4.84
C LYS A 78 -12.22 -11.49 4.64
N ASN A 79 -11.55 -10.74 5.51
CA ASN A 79 -11.45 -9.28 5.38
C ASN A 79 -10.48 -8.83 4.27
N ASN A 80 -9.51 -9.66 3.93
CA ASN A 80 -8.53 -9.40 2.87
C ASN A 80 -9.04 -9.81 1.48
N GLN A 81 -10.12 -10.57 1.39
CA GLN A 81 -10.88 -10.68 0.16
C GLN A 81 -11.58 -9.33 -0.04
N SER A 82 -10.85 -8.38 -0.62
CA SER A 82 -11.40 -7.13 -1.15
C SER A 82 -12.65 -7.47 -1.96
N PRO A 83 -13.74 -6.70 -1.83
CA PRO A 83 -14.78 -6.76 -2.84
C PRO A 83 -14.07 -6.53 -4.17
N GLU A 84 -14.19 -7.47 -5.11
CA GLU A 84 -13.78 -7.26 -6.50
C GLU A 84 -14.27 -5.88 -6.89
N LEU A 85 -13.32 -5.02 -7.29
CA LEU A 85 -13.71 -3.82 -8.02
C LEU A 85 -14.70 -4.28 -9.08
N PRO A 86 -15.87 -3.65 -9.21
CA PRO A 86 -16.79 -3.95 -10.29
C PRO A 86 -15.98 -3.88 -11.57
N THR A 87 -15.88 -5.03 -12.24
CA THR A 87 -15.25 -5.13 -13.55
C THR A 87 -15.93 -4.07 -14.40
N GLU A 88 -15.16 -3.22 -15.04
CA GLU A 88 -15.55 -2.09 -15.91
C GLU A 88 -16.29 -2.59 -17.16
N SER A 89 -17.26 -3.49 -17.00
CA SER A 89 -18.07 -4.10 -18.06
C SER A 89 -19.50 -3.61 -18.13
N GLU A 90 -19.86 -2.60 -17.34
CA GLU A 90 -21.20 -2.03 -17.39
C GLU A 90 -21.20 -0.50 -17.56
N ILE A 91 -20.29 0.00 -18.41
CA ILE A 91 -20.48 1.31 -19.00
C ILE A 91 -21.18 1.10 -20.33
N VAL A 92 -22.48 1.10 -20.29
CA VAL A 92 -23.32 1.26 -21.49
C VAL A 92 -22.95 2.62 -22.08
N PRO A 93 -22.41 2.72 -23.31
CA PRO A 93 -22.19 4.02 -23.92
C PRO A 93 -23.54 4.67 -24.16
N ALA A 94 -23.83 5.73 -23.43
CA ALA A 94 -24.93 6.60 -23.73
C ALA A 94 -24.69 7.19 -25.12
N THR A 95 -25.49 6.74 -26.09
CA THR A 95 -25.53 7.29 -27.44
C THR A 95 -26.00 8.75 -27.36
N LEU A 96 -25.07 9.68 -27.52
CA LEU A 96 -25.38 11.07 -27.78
C LEU A 96 -25.65 11.23 -29.28
N PRO A 97 -26.84 11.72 -29.70
CA PRO A 97 -27.06 12.16 -31.07
C PRO A 97 -26.53 13.60 -31.19
N GLY A 98 -25.55 13.81 -32.02
CA GLY A 98 -25.03 15.14 -32.29
C GLY A 98 -23.83 15.11 -33.20
N THR A 99 -24.08 15.09 -34.49
CA THR A 99 -23.13 15.32 -35.56
C THR A 99 -22.52 16.71 -35.40
N ILE A 100 -21.22 16.80 -35.16
CA ILE A 100 -20.43 17.98 -35.49
C ILE A 100 -19.22 17.52 -36.24
N THR A 101 -19.23 17.79 -37.52
CA THR A 101 -18.10 17.68 -38.45
C THR A 101 -17.18 18.85 -38.18
N ASP A 102 -15.96 18.62 -37.77
CA ASP A 102 -14.92 19.62 -37.84
C ASP A 102 -13.69 19.06 -38.55
N PRO A 103 -13.13 19.86 -39.49
CA PRO A 103 -12.10 19.37 -40.38
C PRO A 103 -10.72 19.33 -39.69
N ALA A 104 -9.98 18.32 -40.10
CA ALA A 104 -8.60 18.04 -39.75
C ALA A 104 -7.69 19.26 -39.71
N THR A 105 -7.03 19.46 -38.54
CA THR A 105 -5.76 20.19 -38.51
C THR A 105 -4.67 19.24 -38.06
N ASN A 106 -3.84 18.91 -39.00
CA ASN A 106 -2.59 18.16 -38.83
C ASN A 106 -1.65 18.98 -37.92
N VAL A 107 -1.44 18.54 -36.69
CA VAL A 107 -0.32 19.00 -35.87
C VAL A 107 0.62 17.82 -35.67
N THR A 108 1.70 17.85 -36.37
CA THR A 108 2.83 16.94 -36.21
C THR A 108 3.55 17.31 -34.93
N ASP A 109 3.43 16.49 -33.94
CA ASP A 109 4.16 16.62 -32.68
C ASP A 109 5.53 15.96 -32.83
N PRO A 110 6.64 16.69 -32.59
CA PRO A 110 7.97 16.10 -32.69
C PRO A 110 8.24 15.18 -31.49
N ALA A 111 8.71 13.98 -31.78
CA ALA A 111 9.07 12.95 -30.80
C ALA A 111 10.11 13.46 -29.78
N PRO A 112 10.02 13.07 -28.49
CA PRO A 112 11.01 13.44 -27.50
C PRO A 112 12.33 12.72 -27.75
N THR A 113 13.41 13.51 -27.76
CA THR A 113 14.79 13.04 -27.91
C THR A 113 15.24 12.20 -26.72
N PRO A 114 15.87 11.04 -26.90
CA PRO A 114 16.37 10.26 -25.78
C PRO A 114 17.55 10.95 -25.12
N ILE A 115 17.47 11.06 -23.78
CA ILE A 115 18.54 11.58 -22.94
C ILE A 115 19.67 10.56 -22.91
N GLN A 116 20.82 10.92 -23.46
CA GLN A 116 22.04 10.14 -23.36
C GLN A 116 22.67 10.35 -21.99
N VAL A 117 22.68 9.29 -21.18
CA VAL A 117 23.44 9.26 -19.93
C VAL A 117 24.91 9.03 -20.27
N ARG A 118 25.76 10.00 -19.99
CA ARG A 118 27.21 9.86 -20.07
C ARG A 118 27.72 8.99 -18.93
N PRO A 119 28.55 7.97 -19.18
CA PRO A 119 29.24 7.24 -18.11
C PRO A 119 30.32 8.13 -17.48
N VAL A 120 30.29 8.20 -16.14
CA VAL A 120 31.35 8.82 -15.34
C VAL A 120 32.54 7.90 -15.32
N GLN A 121 33.68 8.36 -15.82
CA GLN A 121 34.95 7.66 -15.72
C GLN A 121 35.50 7.74 -14.29
N PRO A 122 36.09 6.67 -13.75
CA PRO A 122 36.81 6.73 -12.48
C PRO A 122 38.14 7.44 -12.71
N GLN A 123 38.39 8.45 -11.89
CA GLN A 123 39.69 9.09 -11.79
C GLN A 123 40.62 8.24 -10.94
N SER A 124 41.76 7.86 -11.54
CA SER A 124 42.88 7.22 -10.88
C SER A 124 43.70 8.27 -10.13
N GLU A 125 43.97 8.01 -8.85
CA GLU A 125 45.19 8.41 -8.14
C GLU A 125 45.68 7.28 -7.30
#